data_e84c93269c2f672032f6d38427cce2c1
#
_entry.id   e84c93269c2f672032f6d38427cce2c1
#
_cell.length_a   1.000
_cell.length_b   1.000
_cell.length_c   1.000
_cell.angle_alpha   90.00
_cell.angle_beta   90.00
_cell.angle_gamma   90.00
#
_symmetry.space_group_name_H-M   'P 1'
#
loop_
_entity.id
_entity.type
_entity.pdbx_description
1 polymer ?
#
loop_
_entity_poly.entity_id
_entity_poly.type
_entity_poly.pdbx_seq_one_letter_code
_entity_poly.pdbx_strand_id
1 'polypeptide(L)'
;MILYIFFFELRKRTGGYHLDSFYKCYFATVAIYLAVMLTVTSLVKYQLWRLGAVVVAAIYIVRTGTVNHPNMHMNSEELMESKKLARLIVLMEVSIILGCVLLGAGMIYTSYMAIAVILCAALLCISKILKQEVRENEEC
;
A
#
# COMPACT_ATOMS: atom_id res chain seq x y z
N MET A 1 -2.36 13.26 -8.45
CA MET A 1 -0.98 12.90 -8.84
C MET A 1 -0.19 12.30 -7.68
N ILE A 2 -0.10 12.95 -6.52
CA ILE A 2 0.63 12.46 -5.34
C ILE A 2 0.17 11.07 -4.89
N LEU A 3 -1.15 10.86 -4.69
CA LEU A 3 -1.73 9.56 -4.35
C LEU A 3 -1.28 8.47 -5.32
N TYR A 4 -1.31 8.76 -6.63
CA TYR A 4 -0.96 7.79 -7.66
C TYR A 4 0.51 7.38 -7.56
N ILE A 5 1.42 8.34 -7.39
CA ILE A 5 2.86 8.08 -7.31
C ILE A 5 3.18 7.20 -6.09
N PHE A 6 2.74 7.61 -4.90
CA PHE A 6 3.00 6.86 -3.66
C PHE A 6 2.34 5.48 -3.66
N PHE A 7 1.08 5.40 -4.06
CA PHE A 7 0.37 4.13 -4.15
C PHE A 7 1.00 3.19 -5.17
N PHE A 8 1.40 3.70 -6.34
CA PHE A 8 1.97 2.89 -7.41
C PHE A 8 3.36 2.37 -7.03
N GLU A 9 4.24 3.21 -6.49
CA GLU A 9 5.58 2.81 -6.06
C GLU A 9 5.51 1.77 -4.93
N LEU A 10 4.68 2.01 -3.93
CA LEU A 10 4.52 1.08 -2.83
C LEU A 10 3.91 -0.25 -3.30
N ARG A 11 2.86 -0.20 -4.12
CA ARG A 11 2.19 -1.38 -4.67
C ARG A 11 3.12 -2.22 -5.56
N LYS A 12 3.96 -1.57 -6.36
CA LYS A 12 4.95 -2.26 -7.20
C LYS A 12 5.91 -3.12 -6.36
N ARG A 13 6.21 -2.69 -5.13
CA ARG A 13 7.15 -3.38 -4.25
C ARG A 13 6.48 -4.39 -3.31
N THR A 14 5.26 -4.11 -2.88
CA THR A 14 4.52 -5.02 -1.99
C THR A 14 3.85 -6.18 -2.73
N GLY A 15 3.65 -6.09 -4.04
CA GLY A 15 2.95 -7.08 -4.86
C GLY A 15 1.43 -6.96 -4.74
N GLY A 16 0.84 -7.26 -3.62
CA GLY A 16 -0.59 -7.12 -3.34
C GLY A 16 -1.53 -7.95 -4.25
N TYR A 17 -2.83 -7.76 -4.06
CA TYR A 17 -3.87 -8.48 -4.80
C TYR A 17 -3.93 -8.08 -6.28
N HIS A 18 -3.90 -9.08 -7.17
CA HIS A 18 -4.11 -8.92 -8.60
C HIS A 18 -5.36 -9.70 -9.05
N LEU A 19 -6.17 -9.06 -9.89
CA LEU A 19 -7.29 -9.71 -10.57
C LEU A 19 -6.82 -10.40 -11.84
N ASP A 20 -7.46 -11.52 -12.20
CA ASP A 20 -7.07 -12.38 -13.33
C ASP A 20 -7.17 -11.69 -14.69
N SER A 21 -7.86 -10.55 -14.78
CA SER A 21 -8.02 -9.80 -16.02
C SER A 21 -7.54 -8.37 -15.87
N PHE A 22 -6.77 -7.88 -16.85
CA PHE A 22 -6.30 -6.50 -16.92
C PHE A 22 -7.43 -5.48 -16.80
N TYR A 23 -8.54 -5.70 -17.51
CA TYR A 23 -9.71 -4.81 -17.45
C TYR A 23 -10.34 -4.74 -16.07
N LYS A 24 -10.49 -5.88 -15.38
CA LYS A 24 -11.01 -5.92 -14.02
C LYS A 24 -10.12 -5.17 -13.05
N CYS A 25 -8.80 -5.34 -13.18
CA CYS A 25 -7.83 -4.63 -12.36
C CYS A 25 -7.87 -3.12 -12.60
N TYR A 26 -7.99 -2.71 -13.87
CA TYR A 26 -8.11 -1.30 -14.24
C TYR A 26 -9.39 -0.66 -13.66
N PHE A 27 -10.55 -1.27 -13.86
CA PHE A 27 -11.82 -0.77 -13.31
C PHE A 27 -11.82 -0.75 -11.79
N ALA A 28 -11.27 -1.76 -11.13
CA ALA A 28 -11.12 -1.76 -9.68
C ALA A 28 -10.24 -0.60 -9.19
N THR A 29 -9.14 -0.33 -9.87
CA THR A 29 -8.24 0.79 -9.53
C THR A 29 -8.94 2.13 -9.70
N VAL A 30 -9.68 2.33 -10.79
CA VAL A 30 -10.47 3.55 -11.03
C VAL A 30 -11.55 3.72 -9.97
N ALA A 31 -12.28 2.64 -9.63
CA ALA A 31 -13.32 2.67 -8.60
C ALA A 31 -12.74 3.03 -7.22
N ILE A 32 -11.60 2.45 -6.85
CA ILE A 32 -10.89 2.78 -5.62
C ILE A 32 -10.48 4.26 -5.62
N TYR A 33 -9.94 4.74 -6.73
CA TYR A 33 -9.52 6.14 -6.86
C TYR A 33 -10.70 7.12 -6.67
N LEU A 34 -11.84 6.83 -7.30
CA LEU A 34 -13.06 7.62 -7.13
C LEU A 34 -13.58 7.58 -5.68
N ALA A 35 -13.60 6.40 -5.07
CA ALA A 35 -14.00 6.25 -3.67
C ALA A 35 -13.09 7.06 -2.72
N VAL A 36 -11.79 7.05 -2.97
CA VAL A 36 -10.82 7.87 -2.22
C VAL A 36 -11.11 9.36 -2.38
N MET A 37 -11.36 9.82 -3.60
CA MET A 37 -11.66 11.23 -3.85
C MET A 37 -12.92 11.71 -3.11
N LEU A 38 -13.94 10.83 -3.00
CA LEU A 38 -15.18 11.15 -2.28
C LEU A 38 -14.99 11.12 -0.75
N THR A 39 -14.11 10.27 -0.25
CA THR A 39 -13.93 10.09 1.21
C THR A 39 -12.84 10.95 1.81
N VAL A 40 -11.92 11.48 1.01
CA VAL A 40 -10.76 12.25 1.50
C VAL A 40 -11.17 13.49 2.31
N THR A 41 -12.22 14.19 1.89
CA THR A 41 -12.73 15.37 2.57
C THR A 41 -13.27 15.05 3.97
N SER A 42 -13.89 13.90 4.13
CA SER A 42 -14.36 13.42 5.43
C SER A 42 -13.19 13.00 6.35
N LEU A 43 -12.17 12.37 5.77
CA LEU A 43 -10.98 11.92 6.50
C LEU A 43 -10.09 13.07 6.99
N VAL A 44 -10.14 14.24 6.34
CA VAL A 44 -9.42 15.43 6.81
C VAL A 44 -9.88 15.84 8.21
N LYS A 45 -11.17 15.68 8.53
CA LYS A 45 -11.74 16.04 9.84
C LYS A 45 -11.23 15.15 10.98
N TYR A 46 -10.84 13.92 10.70
CA TYR A 46 -10.46 12.91 11.71
C TYR A 46 -8.95 12.63 11.70
N GLN A 47 -8.16 13.67 11.95
CA GLN A 47 -6.69 13.58 11.89
C GLN A 47 -6.09 12.50 12.79
N LEU A 48 -6.56 12.36 14.02
CA LEU A 48 -6.04 11.37 14.97
C LEU A 48 -6.30 9.94 14.48
N TRP A 49 -7.52 9.65 14.03
CA TRP A 49 -7.89 8.33 13.50
C TRP A 49 -7.09 7.98 12.25
N ARG A 50 -6.87 8.96 11.39
CA ARG A 50 -6.05 8.80 10.17
C ARG A 50 -4.61 8.43 10.53
N LEU A 51 -3.98 9.14 11.47
CA LEU A 51 -2.62 8.84 11.91
C LEU A 51 -2.53 7.44 12.54
N GLY A 52 -3.46 7.08 13.41
CA GLY A 52 -3.54 5.74 13.97
C GLY A 52 -3.64 4.65 12.90
N ALA A 53 -4.52 4.84 11.92
CA ALA A 53 -4.67 3.90 10.81
C ALA A 53 -3.41 3.77 9.96
N VAL A 54 -2.70 4.88 9.68
CA VAL A 54 -1.43 4.86 8.96
C VAL A 54 -0.36 4.08 9.72
N VAL A 55 -0.24 4.29 11.03
CA VAL A 55 0.74 3.57 11.86
C VAL A 55 0.45 2.07 11.85
N VAL A 56 -0.80 1.67 12.04
CA VAL A 56 -1.21 0.26 11.99
C VAL A 56 -0.93 -0.35 10.61
N ALA A 57 -1.28 0.36 9.54
CA ALA A 57 -1.03 -0.07 8.16
C ALA A 57 0.47 -0.22 7.88
N ALA A 58 1.28 0.75 8.31
CA ALA A 58 2.73 0.72 8.15
C ALA A 58 3.37 -0.46 8.90
N ILE A 59 2.97 -0.69 10.15
CA ILE A 59 3.44 -1.85 10.93
C ILE A 59 3.07 -3.16 10.22
N TYR A 60 1.86 -3.25 9.68
CA TYR A 60 1.43 -4.41 8.94
C TYR A 60 2.27 -4.65 7.69
N ILE A 61 2.54 -3.62 6.88
CA ILE A 61 3.38 -3.72 5.67
C ILE A 61 4.82 -4.10 6.04
N VAL A 62 5.39 -3.47 7.07
CA VAL A 62 6.76 -3.77 7.54
C VAL A 62 6.91 -5.22 8.01
N ARG A 63 5.90 -5.76 8.70
CA ARG A 63 5.90 -7.15 9.17
C ARG A 63 5.68 -8.15 8.03
N THR A 64 4.73 -7.85 7.16
CA THR A 64 4.35 -8.72 6.05
C THR A 64 5.39 -8.69 4.92
N GLY A 65 5.89 -7.51 4.58
CA GLY A 65 6.81 -7.30 3.48
C GLY A 65 6.12 -7.45 2.12
N THR A 66 6.81 -8.09 1.18
CA THR A 66 6.32 -8.35 -0.18
C THR A 66 5.68 -9.71 -0.27
N VAL A 67 4.55 -9.83 -0.97
CA VAL A 67 3.91 -11.10 -1.32
C VAL A 67 4.39 -11.53 -2.70
N ASN A 68 4.92 -12.74 -2.80
CA ASN A 68 5.33 -13.32 -4.08
C ASN A 68 4.09 -13.87 -4.81
N HIS A 69 3.56 -13.10 -5.77
CA HIS A 69 2.42 -13.51 -6.55
C HIS A 69 2.85 -14.49 -7.66
N PRO A 70 2.05 -15.54 -8.01
CA PRO A 70 2.38 -16.50 -9.06
C PRO A 70 2.77 -15.85 -10.40
N ASN A 71 2.21 -14.70 -10.72
CA ASN A 71 2.50 -13.97 -11.96
C ASN A 71 3.80 -13.15 -11.93
N MET A 72 4.44 -12.99 -10.76
CA MET A 72 5.66 -12.20 -10.61
C MET A 72 6.93 -13.06 -10.66
N HIS A 73 6.83 -14.35 -10.34
CA HIS A 73 7.94 -15.32 -10.39
C HIS A 73 9.29 -14.78 -9.85
N MET A 74 9.24 -14.13 -8.67
CA MET A 74 10.45 -13.55 -8.08
C MET A 74 11.31 -14.65 -7.42
N ASN A 75 12.62 -14.58 -7.65
CA ASN A 75 13.60 -15.38 -6.94
C ASN A 75 13.68 -14.96 -5.46
N SER A 76 14.22 -15.82 -4.61
CA SER A 76 14.36 -15.56 -3.16
C SER A 76 15.19 -14.29 -2.87
N GLU A 77 16.21 -14.00 -3.67
CA GLU A 77 17.02 -12.79 -3.54
C GLU A 77 16.24 -11.54 -3.92
N GLU A 78 15.53 -11.56 -5.06
CA GLU A 78 14.68 -10.47 -5.52
C GLU A 78 13.54 -10.18 -4.55
N LEU A 79 12.96 -11.23 -3.97
CA LEU A 79 11.92 -11.11 -2.96
C LEU A 79 12.44 -10.42 -1.71
N MET A 80 13.66 -10.75 -1.28
CA MET A 80 14.29 -10.16 -0.10
C MET A 80 14.65 -8.69 -0.33
N GLU A 81 15.14 -8.34 -1.51
CA GLU A 81 15.37 -6.95 -1.91
C GLU A 81 14.07 -6.14 -1.97
N SER A 82 13.03 -6.70 -2.57
CA SER A 82 11.71 -6.05 -2.64
C SER A 82 11.11 -5.82 -1.26
N LYS A 83 11.28 -6.76 -0.32
CA LYS A 83 10.88 -6.60 1.10
C LYS A 83 11.64 -5.45 1.78
N LYS A 84 12.96 -5.34 1.56
CA LYS A 84 13.76 -4.24 2.11
C LYS A 84 13.32 -2.89 1.54
N LEU A 85 13.15 -2.81 0.24
CA LEU A 85 12.69 -1.60 -0.44
C LEU A 85 11.28 -1.18 -0.02
N ALA A 86 10.34 -2.12 0.08
CA ALA A 86 9.00 -1.84 0.56
C ALA A 86 9.00 -1.25 1.97
N ARG A 87 9.81 -1.80 2.89
CA ARG A 87 9.99 -1.27 4.25
C ARG A 87 10.55 0.15 4.23
N LEU A 88 11.55 0.40 3.42
CA LEU A 88 12.20 1.71 3.31
C LEU A 88 11.22 2.75 2.75
N ILE A 89 10.46 2.42 1.72
CA ILE A 89 9.45 3.31 1.13
C ILE A 89 8.37 3.65 2.16
N VAL A 90 7.83 2.65 2.87
CA VAL A 90 6.81 2.89 3.91
C VAL A 90 7.34 3.79 5.02
N LEU A 91 8.57 3.56 5.47
CA LEU A 91 9.18 4.41 6.49
C LEU A 91 9.38 5.84 6.01
N MET A 92 9.80 6.04 4.77
CA MET A 92 9.89 7.38 4.17
C MET A 92 8.52 8.05 4.08
N GLU A 93 7.50 7.34 3.59
CA GLU A 93 6.14 7.88 3.48
C GLU A 93 5.58 8.28 4.84
N VAL A 94 5.72 7.44 5.85
CA VAL A 94 5.28 7.75 7.23
C VAL A 94 6.03 8.94 7.80
N SER A 95 7.34 9.05 7.55
CA SER A 95 8.16 10.18 8.02
C SER A 95 7.71 11.49 7.37
N ILE A 96 7.40 11.48 6.07
CA ILE A 96 6.89 12.64 5.35
C ILE A 96 5.50 13.03 5.89
N ILE A 97 4.60 12.07 6.10
CA ILE A 97 3.27 12.31 6.66
C ILE A 97 3.39 12.97 8.04
N LEU A 98 4.24 12.40 8.90
CA LEU A 98 4.47 12.93 10.26
C LEU A 98 5.06 14.35 10.21
N GLY A 99 6.06 14.58 9.37
CA GLY A 99 6.67 15.90 9.18
C GLY A 99 5.66 16.93 8.71
N CYS A 100 4.83 16.61 7.71
CA CYS A 100 3.79 17.51 7.22
C CYS A 100 2.71 17.80 8.27
N VAL A 101 2.34 16.80 9.08
CA VAL A 101 1.38 16.98 10.17
C VAL A 101 1.94 17.89 11.27
N LEU A 102 3.21 17.72 11.66
CA LEU A 102 3.86 18.55 12.67
C LEU A 102 4.03 20.01 12.20
N LEU A 103 4.29 20.21 10.92
CA LEU A 103 4.43 21.54 10.32
C LEU A 103 3.07 22.18 10.02
N GLY A 104 1.96 21.48 10.20
CA GLY A 104 0.62 21.97 9.86
C GLY A 104 0.39 22.17 8.35
N ALA A 105 1.26 21.60 7.53
CA ALA A 105 1.26 21.79 6.09
C ALA A 105 0.38 20.77 5.37
N GLY A 106 -0.46 21.23 4.47
CA GLY A 106 -1.09 20.41 3.43
C GLY A 106 -1.94 19.25 3.94
N MET A 107 -2.91 19.46 4.83
CA MET A 107 -3.79 18.40 5.36
C MET A 107 -4.42 17.50 4.28
N ILE A 108 -4.72 18.06 3.12
CA ILE A 108 -5.28 17.33 1.99
C ILE A 108 -4.23 16.37 1.41
N TYR A 109 -3.00 16.84 1.21
CA TYR A 109 -1.92 16.03 0.65
C TYR A 109 -1.53 14.88 1.58
N THR A 110 -1.43 15.16 2.89
CA THR A 110 -1.17 14.13 3.90
C THR A 110 -2.28 13.09 3.98
N SER A 111 -3.54 13.48 3.71
CA SER A 111 -4.66 12.56 3.63
C SER A 111 -4.53 11.62 2.44
N TYR A 112 -4.14 12.11 1.27
CA TYR A 112 -3.91 11.25 0.10
C TYR A 112 -2.76 10.27 0.32
N MET A 113 -1.67 10.70 0.94
CA MET A 113 -0.55 9.82 1.27
C MET A 113 -0.96 8.76 2.30
N ALA A 114 -1.69 9.15 3.33
CA ALA A 114 -2.22 8.25 4.35
C ALA A 114 -3.10 7.15 3.74
N ILE A 115 -4.01 7.53 2.83
CA ILE A 115 -4.89 6.60 2.12
C ILE A 115 -4.08 5.66 1.24
N ALA A 116 -3.01 6.12 0.58
CA ALA A 116 -2.15 5.28 -0.23
C ALA A 116 -1.55 4.13 0.60
N VAL A 117 -1.00 4.44 1.77
CA VAL A 117 -0.45 3.44 2.70
C VAL A 117 -1.52 2.45 3.19
N ILE A 118 -2.69 2.97 3.58
CA ILE A 118 -3.81 2.14 4.06
C ILE A 118 -4.32 1.20 2.95
N LEU A 119 -4.46 1.69 1.72
CA LEU A 119 -4.88 0.88 0.58
C LEU A 119 -3.87 -0.21 0.25
N CYS A 120 -2.57 0.09 0.28
CA CYS A 120 -1.54 -0.91 0.08
C CYS A 120 -1.58 -2.00 1.15
N ALA A 121 -1.77 -1.63 2.42
CA ALA A 121 -1.93 -2.58 3.51
C ALA A 121 -3.18 -3.46 3.33
N ALA A 122 -4.30 -2.87 2.93
CA ALA A 122 -5.55 -3.60 2.67
C ALA A 122 -5.39 -4.59 1.51
N LEU A 123 -4.79 -4.19 0.40
CA LEU A 123 -4.53 -5.06 -0.75
C LEU A 123 -3.58 -6.21 -0.40
N LEU A 124 -2.57 -5.93 0.42
CA LEU A 124 -1.65 -6.93 0.92
C LEU A 124 -2.36 -7.95 1.83
N CYS A 125 -3.25 -7.47 2.69
CA CYS A 125 -4.07 -8.31 3.55
C CYS A 125 -5.00 -9.22 2.73
N ILE A 126 -5.69 -8.67 1.73
CA ILE A 126 -6.57 -9.43 0.83
C ILE A 126 -5.78 -10.49 0.07
N SER A 127 -4.60 -10.16 -0.44
CA SER A 127 -3.74 -11.11 -1.15
C SER A 127 -3.36 -12.30 -0.27
N LYS A 128 -3.05 -12.06 1.00
CA LYS A 128 -2.76 -13.13 1.98
C LYS A 128 -3.99 -13.98 2.33
N ILE A 129 -5.14 -13.35 2.54
CA ILE A 129 -6.39 -14.06 2.86
C ILE A 129 -6.78 -14.98 1.70
N LEU A 130 -6.63 -14.52 0.46
CA LEU A 130 -6.93 -15.30 -0.74
C LEU A 130 -5.82 -16.30 -1.12
N LYS A 131 -4.77 -16.43 -0.30
CA LYS A 131 -3.65 -17.35 -0.52
C LYS A 131 -3.01 -17.21 -1.91
N GLN A 132 -2.91 -16.00 -2.41
CA GLN A 132 -2.24 -15.70 -3.67
C GLN A 132 -0.71 -15.68 -3.56
N GLU A 133 -0.16 -16.13 -2.45
CA GLU A 133 1.28 -16.26 -2.21
C GLU A 133 1.73 -17.66 -2.64
N VAL A 134 2.74 -17.74 -3.50
CA VAL A 134 3.42 -18.99 -3.81
C VAL A 134 4.16 -19.43 -2.56
N ARG A 135 3.81 -20.58 -2.02
CA ARG A 135 4.58 -21.19 -0.94
C ARG A 135 5.88 -21.74 -1.51
N GLU A 136 6.99 -21.42 -0.88
CA GLU A 136 8.34 -21.91 -1.22
C GLU A 136 8.46 -23.45 -1.26
N ASN A 137 7.43 -24.16 -0.76
CA ASN A 137 7.43 -25.62 -0.62
C ASN A 137 6.79 -26.37 -1.80
N GLU A 138 6.39 -25.70 -2.87
CA GLU A 138 5.84 -26.34 -4.07
C GLU A 138 6.81 -26.37 -5.25
N GLU A 139 8.07 -26.00 -5.04
CA GLU A 139 9.15 -26.29 -5.99
C GLU A 139 9.69 -27.72 -5.73
N CYS A 140 8.88 -28.66 -6.09
CA CYS A 140 9.36 -30.01 -6.40
C CYS A 140 9.06 -30.31 -7.86
#